data_920988a6bdf08207a4b2e73b3e50b176
#
_entry.id   920988a6bdf08207a4b2e73b3e50b176
#
_cell.length_a   1.000
_cell.length_b   1.000
_cell.length_c   1.000
_cell.angle_alpha   90.00
_cell.angle_beta   90.00
_cell.angle_gamma   90.00
#
_symmetry.space_group_name_H-M   'P 1'
#
loop_
_entity.id
_entity.type
_entity.pdbx_description
1 polymer ?
#
loop_
_entity_poly.entity_id
_entity_poly.type
_entity_poly.pdbx_seq_one_letter_code
_entity_poly.pdbx_strand_id
1 'polypeptide(L)'
;DKSSEDVLKYVVESLPGVRVLMIFTYRPEFVPTWGGKSYHSQMTLNRLSNRESIIMASHCLDTEDIDSDLGEFILEKTEGVPFFIEEFIRSLKELKIIERKDSKYYLVKVIQDMAIPTTIQDVIMARVDSMPEDAKEIIQTGSAIEREFSYELIKRVTDLPEQKLLSRLSILKDAELVYERGIYPQSTYIFKHALTREVVYESILTKKKKKLHNRIANAIEELCKENISEYYAVLANHYIISDNYETGAEYSKLAAKKARKEGSFSDAIVYGDKRTICLEKLPRTDDVEKEIIDARVTLGLYYNQVFSHVEAKEAVKPVIKLALERDYKRRISHIYTIIGTCSFEIEGDYPKAFKYLEGALKIAEELHDNVSSWAASHWIG
;
A
#
# COMPACT_ATOMS: atom_id res chain seq x y z
N ASP A 1 1.05 -8.37 -2.89
CA ASP A 1 1.40 -9.18 -1.70
C ASP A 1 1.79 -10.59 -2.13
N LYS A 2 2.48 -11.33 -1.24
CA LYS A 2 3.01 -12.65 -1.56
C LYS A 2 1.92 -13.69 -1.80
N SER A 3 0.82 -13.63 -1.07
CA SER A 3 -0.30 -14.56 -1.24
C SER A 3 -0.92 -14.44 -2.62
N SER A 4 -1.09 -13.22 -3.15
CA SER A 4 -1.55 -12.99 -4.52
C SER A 4 -0.55 -13.51 -5.55
N GLU A 5 0.75 -13.34 -5.30
CA GLU A 5 1.81 -13.86 -6.18
C GLU A 5 1.80 -15.39 -6.23
N ASP A 6 1.64 -16.06 -5.09
CA ASP A 6 1.55 -17.51 -5.01
C ASP A 6 0.32 -18.04 -5.78
N VAL A 7 -0.83 -17.40 -5.66
CA VAL A 7 -2.03 -17.74 -6.44
C VAL A 7 -1.80 -17.55 -7.94
N LEU A 8 -1.19 -16.42 -8.34
CA LEU A 8 -0.86 -16.16 -9.74
C LEU A 8 0.08 -17.22 -10.31
N LYS A 9 1.06 -17.70 -9.53
CA LYS A 9 1.95 -18.79 -9.93
C LYS A 9 1.17 -20.06 -10.27
N TYR A 10 0.25 -20.49 -9.40
CA TYR A 10 -0.62 -21.64 -9.66
C TYR A 10 -1.48 -21.46 -10.92
N VAL A 11 -2.05 -20.26 -11.10
CA VAL A 11 -2.85 -19.95 -12.29
C VAL A 11 -1.98 -20.05 -13.54
N VAL A 12 -0.79 -19.45 -13.55
CA VAL A 12 0.15 -19.51 -14.69
C VAL A 12 0.57 -20.95 -14.99
N GLU A 13 0.81 -21.79 -13.98
CA GLU A 13 1.16 -23.20 -14.15
C GLU A 13 -0.01 -24.03 -14.73
N SER A 14 -1.24 -23.58 -14.57
CA SER A 14 -2.44 -24.22 -15.12
C SER A 14 -2.81 -23.81 -16.55
N LEU A 15 -2.11 -22.83 -17.13
CA LEU A 15 -2.39 -22.31 -18.48
C LEU A 15 -2.11 -23.28 -19.65
N PRO A 16 -1.10 -24.19 -19.58
CA PRO A 16 -0.86 -25.07 -20.71
C PRO A 16 -2.08 -25.87 -21.10
N GLY A 17 -2.49 -25.77 -22.38
CA GLY A 17 -3.65 -26.48 -22.94
C GLY A 17 -4.98 -25.72 -22.86
N VAL A 18 -5.03 -24.54 -22.27
CA VAL A 18 -6.23 -23.68 -22.27
C VAL A 18 -6.07 -22.49 -23.22
N ARG A 19 -7.20 -22.02 -23.78
CA ARG A 19 -7.19 -20.86 -24.72
C ARG A 19 -7.31 -19.54 -23.94
N VAL A 20 -6.28 -19.22 -23.14
CA VAL A 20 -6.23 -18.00 -22.31
C VAL A 20 -4.91 -17.27 -22.61
N LEU A 21 -5.00 -15.94 -22.84
CA LEU A 21 -3.86 -15.04 -22.87
C LEU A 21 -3.86 -14.23 -21.58
N MET A 22 -2.76 -14.31 -20.82
CA MET A 22 -2.55 -13.48 -19.64
C MET A 22 -1.45 -12.46 -19.92
N ILE A 23 -1.70 -11.20 -19.59
CA ILE A 23 -0.74 -10.11 -19.75
C ILE A 23 -0.50 -9.50 -18.37
N PHE A 24 0.77 -9.52 -17.94
CA PHE A 24 1.22 -8.91 -16.69
C PHE A 24 2.06 -7.69 -17.01
N THR A 25 1.78 -6.59 -16.35
CA THR A 25 2.63 -5.39 -16.40
C THR A 25 3.27 -5.20 -15.03
N TYR A 26 4.58 -5.01 -14.99
CA TYR A 26 5.34 -4.81 -13.77
C TYR A 26 6.55 -3.91 -13.99
N ARG A 27 7.05 -3.32 -12.91
CA ARG A 27 8.24 -2.48 -12.94
C ARG A 27 9.52 -3.35 -12.99
N PRO A 28 10.66 -2.82 -13.48
CA PRO A 28 11.92 -3.58 -13.60
C PRO A 28 12.42 -4.19 -12.28
N GLU A 29 12.09 -3.59 -11.15
CA GLU A 29 12.48 -4.07 -9.82
C GLU A 29 11.74 -5.34 -9.40
N PHE A 30 10.58 -5.61 -10.01
CA PHE A 30 9.81 -6.82 -9.72
C PHE A 30 10.36 -8.02 -10.50
N VAL A 31 10.77 -9.04 -9.77
CA VAL A 31 11.24 -10.29 -10.36
C VAL A 31 10.15 -11.35 -10.24
N PRO A 32 9.44 -11.68 -11.33
CA PRO A 32 8.35 -12.66 -11.27
C PRO A 32 8.90 -14.06 -10.97
N THR A 33 8.24 -14.77 -10.05
CA THR A 33 8.61 -16.13 -9.65
C THR A 33 8.18 -17.21 -10.64
N TRP A 34 7.43 -16.84 -11.68
CA TRP A 34 6.86 -17.75 -12.70
C TRP A 34 7.53 -17.65 -14.07
N GLY A 35 8.71 -17.03 -14.18
CA GLY A 35 9.44 -16.87 -15.44
C GLY A 35 10.04 -18.18 -15.99
N GLY A 36 10.56 -18.11 -17.22
CA GLY A 36 11.33 -19.20 -17.82
C GLY A 36 10.54 -20.38 -18.39
N LYS A 37 9.23 -20.26 -18.56
CA LYS A 37 8.39 -21.28 -19.22
C LYS A 37 8.35 -21.04 -20.74
N SER A 38 8.19 -22.09 -21.54
CA SER A 38 8.16 -22.03 -23.01
C SER A 38 6.98 -21.23 -23.58
N TYR A 39 5.93 -21.09 -22.81
CA TYR A 39 4.72 -20.30 -23.14
C TYR A 39 4.73 -18.89 -22.54
N HIS A 40 5.85 -18.46 -21.95
CA HIS A 40 6.04 -17.13 -21.39
C HIS A 40 6.91 -16.29 -22.31
N SER A 41 6.41 -15.13 -22.71
CA SER A 41 7.17 -14.12 -23.46
C SER A 41 7.30 -12.87 -22.61
N GLN A 42 8.52 -12.38 -22.46
CA GLN A 42 8.80 -11.13 -21.76
C GLN A 42 9.11 -10.03 -22.76
N MET A 43 8.47 -8.89 -22.62
CA MET A 43 8.71 -7.70 -23.42
C MET A 43 9.15 -6.56 -22.52
N THR A 44 10.32 -6.00 -22.79
CA THR A 44 10.77 -4.79 -22.09
C THR A 44 10.32 -3.55 -22.85
N LEU A 45 9.58 -2.67 -22.16
CA LEU A 45 9.20 -1.38 -22.70
C LEU A 45 10.30 -0.36 -22.36
N ASN A 46 10.96 0.15 -23.37
CA ASN A 46 11.99 1.17 -23.25
C ASN A 46 11.38 2.57 -23.36
N ARG A 47 12.18 3.60 -23.03
CA ARG A 47 11.85 5.00 -23.35
C ARG A 47 11.71 5.14 -24.87
N LEU A 48 10.88 6.09 -25.29
CA LEU A 48 10.75 6.44 -26.71
C LEU A 48 12.08 7.02 -27.26
N SER A 49 12.39 6.69 -28.48
CA SER A 49 13.45 7.38 -29.22
C SER A 49 13.10 8.86 -29.45
N ASN A 50 14.10 9.69 -29.77
CA ASN A 50 13.85 11.10 -30.08
C ASN A 50 12.78 11.30 -31.15
N ARG A 51 12.83 10.48 -32.21
CA ARG A 51 11.84 10.51 -33.29
C ARG A 51 10.43 10.17 -32.80
N GLU A 52 10.28 9.11 -32.04
CA GLU A 52 8.98 8.68 -31.49
C GLU A 52 8.44 9.70 -30.49
N SER A 53 9.34 10.32 -29.69
CA SER A 53 8.98 11.39 -28.74
C SER A 53 8.41 12.62 -29.46
N ILE A 54 9.02 13.03 -30.58
CA ILE A 54 8.51 14.14 -31.40
C ILE A 54 7.17 13.77 -32.05
N ILE A 55 7.02 12.56 -32.57
CA ILE A 55 5.74 12.08 -33.11
C ILE A 55 4.66 12.13 -32.03
N MET A 56 4.95 11.63 -30.85
CA MET A 56 4.00 11.68 -29.74
C MET A 56 3.67 13.12 -29.34
N ALA A 57 4.67 14.00 -29.28
CA ALA A 57 4.48 15.41 -28.98
C ALA A 57 3.58 16.09 -30.04
N SER A 58 3.78 15.81 -31.31
CA SER A 58 2.94 16.30 -32.40
C SER A 58 1.49 15.86 -32.24
N HIS A 59 1.25 14.62 -31.89
CA HIS A 59 -0.11 14.12 -31.58
C HIS A 59 -0.73 14.83 -30.38
N CYS A 60 0.01 15.07 -29.30
CA CYS A 60 -0.49 15.80 -28.13
C CYS A 60 -0.81 17.27 -28.43
N LEU A 61 -0.12 17.85 -29.41
CA LEU A 61 -0.33 19.21 -29.88
C LEU A 61 -1.38 19.35 -30.99
N ASP A 62 -1.84 18.23 -31.53
CA ASP A 62 -2.73 18.19 -32.71
C ASP A 62 -2.15 19.01 -33.88
N THR A 63 -0.91 18.69 -34.26
CA THR A 63 -0.16 19.32 -35.32
C THR A 63 0.70 18.31 -36.08
N GLU A 64 0.98 18.58 -37.36
CA GLU A 64 1.89 17.74 -38.15
C GLU A 64 3.37 18.14 -37.93
N ASP A 65 3.63 19.35 -37.42
CA ASP A 65 4.98 19.89 -37.29
C ASP A 65 5.16 20.69 -35.98
N ILE A 66 6.32 20.57 -35.41
CA ILE A 66 6.74 21.27 -34.20
C ILE A 66 8.01 22.09 -34.52
N ASP A 67 8.09 23.29 -33.98
CA ASP A 67 9.31 24.09 -34.10
C ASP A 67 10.53 23.35 -33.49
N SER A 68 11.71 23.53 -34.12
CA SER A 68 12.92 22.80 -33.71
C SER A 68 13.30 23.05 -32.25
N ASP A 69 13.24 24.32 -31.81
CA ASP A 69 13.62 24.72 -30.46
C ASP A 69 12.65 24.12 -29.41
N LEU A 70 11.35 24.10 -29.75
CA LEU A 70 10.34 23.46 -28.93
C LEU A 70 10.55 21.94 -28.89
N GLY A 71 10.89 21.33 -30.03
CA GLY A 71 11.19 19.91 -30.12
C GLY A 71 12.38 19.50 -29.24
N GLU A 72 13.49 20.22 -29.37
CA GLU A 72 14.69 19.99 -28.55
C GLU A 72 14.39 20.17 -27.06
N PHE A 73 13.63 21.20 -26.70
CA PHE A 73 13.23 21.47 -25.32
C PHE A 73 12.38 20.33 -24.72
N ILE A 74 11.41 19.79 -25.49
CA ILE A 74 10.61 18.65 -25.06
C ILE A 74 11.51 17.42 -24.86
N LEU A 75 12.42 17.12 -25.80
CA LEU A 75 13.31 15.98 -25.72
C LEU A 75 14.23 16.04 -24.50
N GLU A 76 14.84 17.20 -24.27
CA GLU A 76 15.73 17.42 -23.11
C GLU A 76 15.01 17.19 -21.78
N LYS A 77 13.79 17.74 -21.64
CA LYS A 77 13.07 17.69 -20.35
C LYS A 77 12.39 16.37 -20.09
N THR A 78 11.91 15.67 -21.13
CA THR A 78 11.08 14.46 -20.92
C THR A 78 11.85 13.17 -21.08
N GLU A 79 13.06 13.22 -21.65
CA GLU A 79 13.94 12.06 -21.85
C GLU A 79 13.23 10.84 -22.48
N GLY A 80 12.23 11.05 -23.32
CA GLY A 80 11.48 10.00 -24.00
C GLY A 80 10.52 9.19 -23.10
N VAL A 81 10.16 9.70 -21.93
CA VAL A 81 9.15 9.09 -21.07
C VAL A 81 7.74 9.51 -21.56
N PRO A 82 6.90 8.58 -22.09
CA PRO A 82 5.62 8.94 -22.72
C PRO A 82 4.71 9.79 -21.84
N PHE A 83 4.52 9.37 -20.61
CA PHE A 83 3.69 10.11 -19.65
C PHE A 83 4.23 11.51 -19.37
N PHE A 84 5.56 11.67 -19.32
CA PHE A 84 6.15 12.99 -19.08
C PHE A 84 5.96 13.88 -20.31
N ILE A 85 6.08 13.37 -21.54
CA ILE A 85 5.81 14.14 -22.77
C ILE A 85 4.36 14.67 -22.74
N GLU A 86 3.38 13.82 -22.45
CA GLU A 86 1.96 14.22 -22.39
C GLU A 86 1.73 15.33 -21.36
N GLU A 87 2.17 15.11 -20.11
CA GLU A 87 1.96 16.06 -19.03
C GLU A 87 2.74 17.38 -19.22
N PHE A 88 3.95 17.28 -19.76
CA PHE A 88 4.80 18.46 -20.02
C PHE A 88 4.17 19.36 -21.08
N ILE A 89 3.73 18.78 -22.20
CA ILE A 89 3.06 19.53 -23.28
C ILE A 89 1.78 20.18 -22.75
N ARG A 90 1.01 19.46 -21.95
CA ARG A 90 -0.20 20.01 -21.34
C ARG A 90 0.11 21.20 -20.44
N SER A 91 1.12 21.06 -19.58
CA SER A 91 1.58 22.16 -18.74
C SER A 91 2.05 23.37 -19.55
N LEU A 92 2.80 23.15 -20.64
CA LEU A 92 3.23 24.23 -21.52
C LEU A 92 2.06 24.99 -22.15
N LYS A 93 0.96 24.28 -22.51
CA LYS A 93 -0.27 24.91 -23.00
C LYS A 93 -0.98 25.72 -21.92
N GLU A 94 -1.18 25.13 -20.72
CA GLU A 94 -1.86 25.79 -19.60
C GLU A 94 -1.14 27.03 -19.10
N LEU A 95 0.18 26.96 -19.03
CA LEU A 95 1.04 28.09 -18.64
C LEU A 95 1.27 29.10 -19.79
N LYS A 96 0.70 28.85 -20.99
CA LYS A 96 0.89 29.70 -22.18
C LYS A 96 2.37 29.91 -22.56
N ILE A 97 3.22 28.93 -22.30
CA ILE A 97 4.64 28.92 -22.67
C ILE A 97 4.80 28.62 -24.16
N ILE A 98 3.81 27.95 -24.76
CA ILE A 98 3.77 27.69 -26.19
C ILE A 98 2.55 28.36 -26.83
N GLU A 99 2.73 28.84 -28.05
CA GLU A 99 1.67 29.43 -28.85
C GLU A 99 1.63 28.81 -30.24
N ARG A 100 0.42 28.74 -30.83
CA ARG A 100 0.22 28.23 -32.20
C ARG A 100 0.24 29.39 -33.20
N LYS A 101 1.14 29.30 -34.22
CA LYS A 101 1.18 30.20 -35.38
C LYS A 101 1.31 29.37 -36.65
N ASP A 102 0.54 29.66 -37.64
CA ASP A 102 0.56 28.99 -38.98
C ASP A 102 0.63 27.45 -38.90
N SER A 103 -0.22 26.84 -38.09
CA SER A 103 -0.25 25.39 -37.84
C SER A 103 0.94 24.77 -37.11
N LYS A 104 1.91 25.56 -36.69
CA LYS A 104 3.05 25.16 -35.86
C LYS A 104 2.96 25.71 -34.44
N TYR A 105 3.54 24.98 -33.49
CA TYR A 105 3.72 25.46 -32.11
C TYR A 105 5.15 25.95 -31.89
N TYR A 106 5.29 27.11 -31.22
CA TYR A 106 6.54 27.81 -30.92
C TYR A 106 6.63 28.10 -29.44
N LEU A 107 7.87 28.15 -28.91
CA LEU A 107 8.12 28.67 -27.57
C LEU A 107 7.91 30.23 -27.58
N VAL A 108 7.19 30.71 -26.55
CA VAL A 108 7.05 32.16 -26.34
C VAL A 108 8.38 32.72 -25.82
N LYS A 109 8.91 33.76 -26.44
CA LYS A 109 10.27 34.31 -26.18
C LYS A 109 10.55 34.84 -24.76
N VAL A 110 9.56 34.86 -23.86
CA VAL A 110 9.71 35.43 -22.49
C VAL A 110 9.92 34.32 -21.47
N ILE A 111 10.90 33.43 -21.70
CA ILE A 111 11.18 32.29 -20.81
C ILE A 111 12.08 32.70 -19.62
N GLN A 112 12.76 33.82 -19.65
CA GLN A 112 13.82 34.18 -18.68
C GLN A 112 13.34 34.41 -17.23
N ASP A 113 12.04 34.63 -17.01
CA ASP A 113 11.46 34.85 -15.66
C ASP A 113 10.37 33.83 -15.25
N MET A 114 10.05 32.84 -16.09
CA MET A 114 9.05 31.82 -15.75
C MET A 114 9.74 30.59 -15.18
N ALA A 115 9.33 30.17 -13.98
CA ALA A 115 9.73 28.89 -13.40
C ALA A 115 9.15 27.73 -14.22
N ILE A 116 9.90 27.25 -15.21
CA ILE A 116 9.50 26.09 -16.00
C ILE A 116 9.72 24.83 -15.16
N PRO A 117 8.69 23.98 -14.97
CA PRO A 117 8.85 22.73 -14.26
C PRO A 117 9.95 21.86 -14.90
N THR A 118 10.89 21.39 -14.10
CA THR A 118 12.04 20.62 -14.60
C THR A 118 11.89 19.11 -14.39
N THR A 119 10.97 18.73 -13.53
CA THR A 119 10.66 17.32 -13.26
C THR A 119 9.19 17.05 -13.52
N ILE A 120 8.84 15.78 -13.74
CA ILE A 120 7.43 15.38 -13.89
C ILE A 120 6.61 15.68 -12.62
N GLN A 121 7.25 15.63 -11.45
CA GLN A 121 6.60 15.98 -10.18
C GLN A 121 6.23 17.47 -10.16
N ASP A 122 7.16 18.34 -10.58
CA ASP A 122 6.92 19.79 -10.66
C ASP A 122 5.79 20.11 -11.66
N VAL A 123 5.77 19.42 -12.80
CA VAL A 123 4.71 19.56 -13.80
C VAL A 123 3.34 19.19 -13.23
N ILE A 124 3.24 18.05 -12.56
CA ILE A 124 2.00 17.62 -11.92
C ILE A 124 1.58 18.63 -10.84
N MET A 125 2.52 19.08 -10.00
CA MET A 125 2.22 20.03 -8.93
C MET A 125 1.80 21.40 -9.47
N ALA A 126 2.46 21.92 -10.49
CA ALA A 126 2.05 23.18 -11.12
C ALA A 126 0.61 23.15 -11.60
N ARG A 127 0.17 22.03 -12.19
CA ARG A 127 -1.23 21.83 -12.59
C ARG A 127 -2.19 21.77 -11.42
N VAL A 128 -1.83 21.04 -10.37
CA VAL A 128 -2.65 20.96 -9.14
C VAL A 128 -2.74 22.33 -8.45
N ASP A 129 -1.64 23.09 -8.43
CA ASP A 129 -1.56 24.41 -7.80
C ASP A 129 -2.33 25.49 -8.57
N SER A 130 -2.52 25.31 -9.89
CA SER A 130 -3.35 26.22 -10.70
C SER A 130 -4.86 26.06 -10.48
N MET A 131 -5.29 25.01 -9.78
CA MET A 131 -6.70 24.74 -9.51
C MET A 131 -7.28 25.56 -8.36
N PRO A 132 -8.62 25.73 -8.32
CA PRO A 132 -9.29 26.25 -7.14
C PRO A 132 -8.92 25.44 -5.88
N GLU A 133 -8.71 26.12 -4.76
CA GLU A 133 -8.24 25.49 -3.51
C GLU A 133 -9.12 24.31 -3.05
N ASP A 134 -10.43 24.43 -3.21
CA ASP A 134 -11.37 23.35 -2.87
C ASP A 134 -11.28 22.14 -3.81
N ALA A 135 -10.95 22.32 -5.11
CA ALA A 135 -10.66 21.21 -6.03
C ALA A 135 -9.34 20.51 -5.66
N LYS A 136 -8.33 21.31 -5.29
CA LYS A 136 -7.05 20.81 -4.77
C LYS A 136 -7.24 20.00 -3.49
N GLU A 137 -8.09 20.45 -2.59
CA GLU A 137 -8.39 19.73 -1.35
C GLU A 137 -9.08 18.36 -1.63
N ILE A 138 -9.98 18.32 -2.61
CA ILE A 138 -10.65 17.07 -3.02
C ILE A 138 -9.66 16.07 -3.62
N ILE A 139 -8.78 16.50 -4.51
CA ILE A 139 -7.81 15.56 -5.12
C ILE A 139 -6.77 15.09 -4.10
N GLN A 140 -6.36 15.94 -3.14
CA GLN A 140 -5.53 15.55 -2.01
C GLN A 140 -6.24 14.51 -1.14
N THR A 141 -7.53 14.69 -0.88
CA THR A 141 -8.33 13.72 -0.12
C THR A 141 -8.42 12.39 -0.87
N GLY A 142 -8.74 12.42 -2.17
CA GLY A 142 -8.76 11.23 -3.01
C GLY A 142 -7.41 10.48 -3.01
N SER A 143 -6.29 11.20 -3.10
CA SER A 143 -4.96 10.60 -3.08
C SER A 143 -4.62 9.88 -1.77
N ALA A 144 -5.18 10.36 -0.65
CA ALA A 144 -5.02 9.75 0.67
C ALA A 144 -5.95 8.55 0.89
N ILE A 145 -7.09 8.48 0.19
CA ILE A 145 -7.93 7.30 0.20
C ILE A 145 -7.22 6.16 -0.52
N GLU A 146 -7.07 6.25 -1.83
CA GLU A 146 -6.36 5.28 -2.67
C GLU A 146 -6.27 5.80 -4.12
N ARG A 147 -5.78 4.94 -5.05
CA ARG A 147 -5.80 5.23 -6.48
C ARG A 147 -7.22 5.37 -7.03
N GLU A 148 -8.16 4.67 -6.43
CA GLU A 148 -9.57 4.65 -6.76
C GLU A 148 -10.39 4.98 -5.51
N PHE A 149 -11.37 5.88 -5.61
CA PHE A 149 -12.20 6.27 -4.49
C PHE A 149 -13.65 6.49 -4.92
N SER A 150 -14.61 6.04 -4.09
CA SER A 150 -16.02 6.19 -4.38
C SER A 150 -16.53 7.61 -4.12
N TYR A 151 -17.59 8.01 -4.85
CA TYR A 151 -18.29 9.25 -4.60
C TYR A 151 -18.79 9.37 -3.18
N GLU A 152 -19.37 8.32 -2.62
CA GLU A 152 -19.90 8.32 -1.26
C GLU A 152 -18.83 8.56 -0.21
N LEU A 153 -17.66 7.91 -0.37
CA LEU A 153 -16.56 8.08 0.58
C LEU A 153 -15.98 9.50 0.52
N ILE A 154 -15.72 10.03 -0.69
CA ILE A 154 -15.19 11.40 -0.80
C ILE A 154 -16.18 12.44 -0.30
N LYS A 155 -17.49 12.24 -0.54
CA LYS A 155 -18.57 13.09 0.01
C LYS A 155 -18.55 13.09 1.53
N ARG A 156 -18.43 11.91 2.15
CA ARG A 156 -18.40 11.76 3.60
C ARG A 156 -17.17 12.38 4.23
N VAL A 157 -16.01 12.20 3.61
CA VAL A 157 -14.74 12.75 4.12
C VAL A 157 -14.66 14.27 3.97
N THR A 158 -15.13 14.84 2.85
CA THR A 158 -15.00 16.29 2.59
C THR A 158 -16.07 17.11 3.27
N ASP A 159 -17.23 16.53 3.57
CA ASP A 159 -18.41 17.19 4.16
C ASP A 159 -18.86 18.43 3.35
N LEU A 160 -18.66 18.38 2.03
CA LEU A 160 -19.06 19.46 1.12
C LEU A 160 -20.52 19.30 0.67
N PRO A 161 -21.22 20.43 0.40
CA PRO A 161 -22.50 20.38 -0.28
C PRO A 161 -22.38 19.66 -1.62
N GLU A 162 -23.37 18.83 -1.92
CA GLU A 162 -23.33 17.91 -3.08
C GLU A 162 -23.06 18.62 -4.42
N GLN A 163 -23.76 19.71 -4.69
CA GLN A 163 -23.55 20.48 -5.92
C GLN A 163 -22.11 21.02 -6.03
N LYS A 164 -21.54 21.45 -4.91
CA LYS A 164 -20.17 21.95 -4.88
C LYS A 164 -19.18 20.83 -5.13
N LEU A 165 -19.35 19.67 -4.49
CA LEU A 165 -18.50 18.50 -4.68
C LEU A 165 -18.52 18.05 -6.16
N LEU A 166 -19.71 17.90 -6.76
CA LEU A 166 -19.83 17.49 -8.15
C LEU A 166 -19.18 18.49 -9.13
N SER A 167 -19.37 19.80 -8.88
CA SER A 167 -18.71 20.84 -9.69
C SER A 167 -17.18 20.72 -9.62
N ARG A 168 -16.60 20.43 -8.43
CA ARG A 168 -15.15 20.28 -8.28
C ARG A 168 -14.62 18.98 -8.86
N LEU A 169 -15.37 17.89 -8.74
CA LEU A 169 -15.03 16.64 -9.40
C LEU A 169 -15.05 16.77 -10.93
N SER A 170 -15.96 17.59 -11.48
CA SER A 170 -15.95 17.94 -12.91
C SER A 170 -14.66 18.65 -13.31
N ILE A 171 -14.21 19.66 -12.55
CA ILE A 171 -12.93 20.34 -12.81
C ILE A 171 -11.77 19.34 -12.84
N LEU A 172 -11.72 18.38 -11.91
CA LEU A 172 -10.67 17.37 -11.88
C LEU A 172 -10.72 16.40 -13.08
N LYS A 173 -11.93 16.10 -13.59
CA LYS A 173 -12.11 15.32 -14.82
C LYS A 173 -11.69 16.11 -16.06
N ASP A 174 -12.14 17.36 -16.17
CA ASP A 174 -11.81 18.24 -17.31
C ASP A 174 -10.30 18.50 -17.39
N ALA A 175 -9.63 18.57 -16.23
CA ALA A 175 -8.18 18.62 -16.13
C ALA A 175 -7.50 17.25 -16.36
N GLU A 176 -8.25 16.20 -16.61
CA GLU A 176 -7.77 14.82 -16.84
C GLU A 176 -6.86 14.27 -15.72
N LEU A 177 -7.05 14.70 -14.47
CA LEU A 177 -6.34 14.13 -13.32
C LEU A 177 -7.02 12.86 -12.83
N VAL A 178 -8.33 12.81 -12.98
CA VAL A 178 -9.14 11.62 -12.66
C VAL A 178 -10.13 11.34 -13.78
N TYR A 179 -10.56 10.10 -13.91
CA TYR A 179 -11.71 9.72 -14.72
C TYR A 179 -12.79 9.09 -13.84
N GLU A 180 -14.04 9.19 -14.28
CA GLU A 180 -15.18 8.63 -13.58
C GLU A 180 -15.60 7.30 -14.21
N ARG A 181 -15.87 6.31 -13.37
CA ARG A 181 -16.40 5.01 -13.77
C ARG A 181 -17.69 4.74 -13.01
N GLY A 182 -18.67 4.17 -13.68
CA GLY A 182 -19.98 3.89 -13.10
C GLY A 182 -20.97 5.02 -13.33
N ILE A 183 -22.10 4.95 -12.65
CA ILE A 183 -23.22 5.91 -12.79
C ILE A 183 -23.49 6.49 -11.40
N TYR A 184 -23.57 7.82 -11.33
CA TYR A 184 -23.95 8.54 -10.12
C TYR A 184 -25.25 7.97 -9.51
N PRO A 185 -25.36 7.80 -8.19
CA PRO A 185 -24.37 8.15 -7.15
C PRO A 185 -23.32 7.06 -6.86
N GLN A 186 -23.39 5.88 -7.48
CA GLN A 186 -22.42 4.79 -7.29
C GLN A 186 -21.16 4.96 -8.15
N SER A 187 -20.84 6.19 -8.57
CA SER A 187 -19.63 6.44 -9.34
C SER A 187 -18.37 6.34 -8.50
N THR A 188 -17.31 5.96 -9.18
CA THR A 188 -15.96 5.82 -8.63
C THR A 188 -15.01 6.69 -9.45
N TYR A 189 -14.13 7.41 -8.79
CA TYR A 189 -13.12 8.26 -9.40
C TYR A 189 -11.76 7.57 -9.31
N ILE A 190 -11.03 7.57 -10.42
CA ILE A 190 -9.76 6.85 -10.55
C ILE A 190 -8.72 7.84 -11.04
N PHE A 191 -7.58 7.94 -10.37
CA PHE A 191 -6.45 8.73 -10.87
C PHE A 191 -6.00 8.21 -12.24
N LYS A 192 -5.92 9.09 -13.24
CA LYS A 192 -5.51 8.73 -14.60
C LYS A 192 -4.14 8.05 -14.58
N HIS A 193 -3.21 8.57 -13.77
CA HIS A 193 -1.87 8.04 -13.60
C HIS A 193 -1.54 7.82 -12.12
N ALA A 194 -0.88 6.69 -11.81
CA ALA A 194 -0.46 6.38 -10.44
C ALA A 194 0.49 7.43 -9.88
N LEU A 195 1.42 7.93 -10.71
CA LEU A 195 2.35 8.98 -10.32
C LEU A 195 1.66 10.28 -9.91
N THR A 196 0.55 10.65 -10.58
CA THR A 196 -0.25 11.81 -10.19
C THR A 196 -0.77 11.66 -8.75
N ARG A 197 -1.30 10.48 -8.42
CA ARG A 197 -1.74 10.18 -7.05
C ARG A 197 -0.59 10.27 -6.05
N GLU A 198 0.57 9.70 -6.36
CA GLU A 198 1.75 9.71 -5.48
C GLU A 198 2.23 11.14 -5.21
N VAL A 199 2.40 11.94 -6.25
CA VAL A 199 2.86 13.34 -6.15
C VAL A 199 1.89 14.20 -5.34
N VAL A 200 0.58 14.09 -5.63
CA VAL A 200 -0.47 14.81 -4.88
C VAL A 200 -0.46 14.39 -3.42
N TYR A 201 -0.35 13.08 -3.13
CA TYR A 201 -0.30 12.58 -1.76
C TYR A 201 0.94 13.11 -1.01
N GLU A 202 2.13 13.09 -1.64
CA GLU A 202 3.35 13.58 -1.02
C GLU A 202 3.35 15.10 -0.77
N SER A 203 2.58 15.85 -1.55
CA SER A 203 2.41 17.30 -1.35
C SER A 203 1.63 17.67 -0.07
N ILE A 204 0.91 16.70 0.53
CA ILE A 204 0.12 16.96 1.74
C ILE A 204 1.04 17.06 2.95
N LEU A 205 0.95 18.15 3.70
CA LEU A 205 1.71 18.32 4.94
C LEU A 205 1.41 17.21 5.95
N THR A 206 2.43 16.72 6.65
CA THR A 206 2.32 15.59 7.60
C THR A 206 1.18 15.74 8.59
N LYS A 207 1.01 16.94 9.18
CA LYS A 207 -0.10 17.21 10.12
C LYS A 207 -1.48 17.09 9.45
N LYS A 208 -1.58 17.52 8.18
CA LYS A 208 -2.82 17.41 7.37
C LYS A 208 -3.07 15.95 6.98
N LYS A 209 -2.01 15.19 6.59
CA LYS A 209 -2.09 13.75 6.30
C LYS A 209 -2.71 12.99 7.47
N LYS A 210 -2.19 13.17 8.69
CA LYS A 210 -2.69 12.50 9.90
C LYS A 210 -4.17 12.76 10.14
N LYS A 211 -4.59 14.03 10.08
CA LYS A 211 -6.00 14.39 10.24
C LYS A 211 -6.88 13.78 9.16
N LEU A 212 -6.40 13.79 7.93
CA LEU A 212 -7.12 13.27 6.78
C LEU A 212 -7.33 11.76 6.88
N HIS A 213 -6.28 11.00 7.20
CA HIS A 213 -6.38 9.55 7.40
C HIS A 213 -7.35 9.19 8.55
N ASN A 214 -7.36 9.94 9.64
CA ASN A 214 -8.34 9.72 10.71
C ASN A 214 -9.78 9.97 10.24
N ARG A 215 -10.04 11.05 9.45
CA ARG A 215 -11.37 11.32 8.86
C ARG A 215 -11.78 10.22 7.88
N ILE A 216 -10.86 9.73 7.05
CA ILE A 216 -11.13 8.64 6.11
C ILE A 216 -11.50 7.36 6.88
N ALA A 217 -10.75 7.01 7.91
CA ALA A 217 -11.04 5.82 8.72
C ALA A 217 -12.44 5.90 9.35
N ASN A 218 -12.77 7.02 9.99
CA ASN A 218 -14.10 7.22 10.58
C ASN A 218 -15.21 7.14 9.52
N ALA A 219 -14.99 7.71 8.33
CA ALA A 219 -15.97 7.65 7.24
C ALA A 219 -16.17 6.20 6.73
N ILE A 220 -15.11 5.42 6.64
CA ILE A 220 -15.19 3.99 6.27
C ILE A 220 -15.97 3.21 7.34
N GLU A 221 -15.68 3.42 8.62
CA GLU A 221 -16.42 2.78 9.71
C GLU A 221 -17.93 3.07 9.66
N GLU A 222 -18.30 4.32 9.35
CA GLU A 222 -19.69 4.71 9.24
C GLU A 222 -20.41 4.14 8.02
N LEU A 223 -19.75 4.14 6.86
CA LEU A 223 -20.32 3.68 5.59
C LEU A 223 -20.37 2.15 5.48
N CYS A 224 -19.40 1.46 6.07
CA CYS A 224 -19.21 0.03 5.88
C CYS A 224 -19.55 -0.80 7.13
N LYS A 225 -20.43 -0.31 8.02
CA LYS A 225 -20.79 -1.00 9.28
C LYS A 225 -21.19 -2.45 9.10
N GLU A 226 -21.97 -2.75 8.07
CA GLU A 226 -22.51 -4.11 7.84
C GLU A 226 -21.44 -5.10 7.37
N ASN A 227 -20.39 -4.62 6.71
CA ASN A 227 -19.31 -5.42 6.15
C ASN A 227 -17.93 -4.93 6.58
N ILE A 228 -17.82 -4.34 7.78
CA ILE A 228 -16.59 -3.72 8.32
C ILE A 228 -15.39 -4.68 8.29
N SER A 229 -15.64 -5.99 8.35
CA SER A 229 -14.58 -7.00 8.31
C SER A 229 -13.77 -6.98 7.00
N GLU A 230 -14.33 -6.51 5.90
CA GLU A 230 -13.62 -6.37 4.63
C GLU A 230 -12.59 -5.22 4.67
N TYR A 231 -12.77 -4.28 5.59
CA TYR A 231 -11.97 -3.05 5.69
C TYR A 231 -10.97 -3.07 6.85
N TYR A 232 -10.84 -4.16 7.63
CA TYR A 232 -9.91 -4.21 8.77
C TYR A 232 -8.48 -3.81 8.41
N ALA A 233 -7.97 -4.30 7.29
CA ALA A 233 -6.64 -3.99 6.79
C ALA A 233 -6.47 -2.52 6.40
N VAL A 234 -7.46 -1.93 5.74
CA VAL A 234 -7.50 -0.54 5.32
C VAL A 234 -7.59 0.37 6.53
N LEU A 235 -8.49 0.07 7.47
CA LEU A 235 -8.67 0.82 8.72
C LEU A 235 -7.41 0.81 9.58
N ALA A 236 -6.76 -0.37 9.72
CA ALA A 236 -5.48 -0.46 10.42
C ALA A 236 -4.46 0.52 9.85
N ASN A 237 -4.30 0.57 8.53
CA ASN A 237 -3.35 1.47 7.87
C ASN A 237 -3.70 2.95 8.10
N HIS A 238 -4.97 3.34 7.95
CA HIS A 238 -5.37 4.73 8.14
C HIS A 238 -5.18 5.19 9.60
N TYR A 239 -5.52 4.36 10.59
CA TYR A 239 -5.31 4.70 12.00
C TYR A 239 -3.82 4.76 12.37
N ILE A 240 -2.99 3.88 11.84
CA ILE A 240 -1.54 3.93 12.03
C ILE A 240 -0.95 5.24 11.47
N ILE A 241 -1.31 5.63 10.25
CA ILE A 241 -0.82 6.87 9.62
C ILE A 241 -1.32 8.11 10.36
N SER A 242 -2.48 8.04 10.99
CA SER A 242 -3.03 9.13 11.80
C SER A 242 -2.46 9.23 13.23
N ASP A 243 -1.52 8.34 13.60
CA ASP A 243 -0.98 8.16 14.96
C ASP A 243 -2.04 7.71 16.00
N ASN A 244 -3.19 7.23 15.57
CA ASN A 244 -4.17 6.61 16.46
C ASN A 244 -3.79 5.14 16.69
N TYR A 245 -2.72 4.95 17.46
CA TYR A 245 -2.09 3.64 17.63
C TYR A 245 -2.96 2.64 18.41
N GLU A 246 -3.82 3.10 19.30
CA GLU A 246 -4.74 2.23 20.04
C GLU A 246 -5.73 1.55 19.08
N THR A 247 -6.45 2.34 18.30
CA THR A 247 -7.40 1.83 17.31
C THR A 247 -6.67 1.09 16.17
N GLY A 248 -5.49 1.58 15.77
CA GLY A 248 -4.63 0.92 14.79
C GLY A 248 -4.19 -0.48 15.23
N ALA A 249 -3.87 -0.68 16.52
CA ALA A 249 -3.53 -1.99 17.09
C ALA A 249 -4.74 -2.94 17.07
N GLU A 250 -5.94 -2.45 17.39
CA GLU A 250 -7.14 -3.28 17.41
C GLU A 250 -7.52 -3.73 15.98
N TYR A 251 -7.53 -2.82 14.99
CA TYR A 251 -7.81 -3.21 13.62
C TYR A 251 -6.71 -4.09 13.02
N SER A 252 -5.45 -3.91 13.39
CA SER A 252 -4.37 -4.81 13.00
C SER A 252 -4.57 -6.22 13.57
N LYS A 253 -5.03 -6.34 14.84
CA LYS A 253 -5.41 -7.62 15.45
C LYS A 253 -6.55 -8.32 14.71
N LEU A 254 -7.58 -7.55 14.34
CA LEU A 254 -8.73 -8.07 13.59
C LEU A 254 -8.33 -8.51 12.18
N ALA A 255 -7.50 -7.73 11.48
CA ALA A 255 -6.97 -8.06 10.16
C ALA A 255 -6.10 -9.32 10.21
N ALA A 256 -5.19 -9.44 11.18
CA ALA A 256 -4.37 -10.63 11.36
C ALA A 256 -5.21 -11.88 11.64
N LYS A 257 -6.25 -11.76 12.48
CA LYS A 257 -7.16 -12.86 12.79
C LYS A 257 -7.96 -13.29 11.56
N LYS A 258 -8.44 -12.34 10.74
CA LYS A 258 -9.14 -12.62 9.47
C LYS A 258 -8.20 -13.34 8.50
N ALA A 259 -7.02 -12.80 8.26
CA ALA A 259 -6.01 -13.38 7.36
C ALA A 259 -5.66 -14.83 7.77
N ARG A 260 -5.43 -15.09 9.07
CA ARG A 260 -5.18 -16.44 9.56
C ARG A 260 -6.37 -17.38 9.29
N LYS A 261 -7.61 -16.93 9.49
CA LYS A 261 -8.82 -17.73 9.24
C LYS A 261 -8.95 -18.09 7.76
N GLU A 262 -8.50 -17.21 6.89
CA GLU A 262 -8.49 -17.39 5.43
C GLU A 262 -7.26 -18.17 4.93
N GLY A 263 -6.37 -18.61 5.83
CA GLY A 263 -5.16 -19.35 5.49
C GLY A 263 -3.97 -18.50 5.02
N SER A 264 -4.11 -17.16 4.98
CA SER A 264 -3.04 -16.24 4.60
C SER A 264 -2.15 -15.91 5.79
N PHE A 265 -1.21 -16.81 6.12
CA PHE A 265 -0.28 -16.59 7.23
C PHE A 265 0.71 -15.44 6.98
N SER A 266 1.09 -15.18 5.74
CA SER A 266 1.93 -14.03 5.38
C SER A 266 1.27 -12.70 5.75
N ASP A 267 0.00 -12.53 5.44
CA ASP A 267 -0.75 -11.34 5.82
C ASP A 267 -0.99 -11.27 7.32
N ALA A 268 -1.27 -12.43 7.96
CA ALA A 268 -1.40 -12.50 9.42
C ALA A 268 -0.13 -12.02 10.14
N ILE A 269 1.04 -12.36 9.62
CA ILE A 269 2.34 -11.88 10.12
C ILE A 269 2.47 -10.37 9.93
N VAL A 270 2.19 -9.84 8.72
CA VAL A 270 2.27 -8.40 8.44
C VAL A 270 1.39 -7.57 9.39
N TYR A 271 0.14 -8.00 9.61
CA TYR A 271 -0.75 -7.29 10.55
C TYR A 271 -0.42 -7.57 12.01
N GLY A 272 0.17 -8.73 12.34
CA GLY A 272 0.74 -9.01 13.66
C GLY A 272 1.88 -8.06 14.01
N ASP A 273 2.80 -7.82 13.07
CA ASP A 273 3.88 -6.84 13.23
C ASP A 273 3.33 -5.42 13.41
N LYS A 274 2.38 -5.00 12.56
CA LYS A 274 1.74 -3.68 12.69
C LYS A 274 1.09 -3.49 14.06
N ARG A 275 0.39 -4.52 14.58
CA ARG A 275 -0.17 -4.50 15.93
C ARG A 275 0.90 -4.27 16.97
N THR A 276 2.01 -5.00 16.90
CA THR A 276 3.12 -4.90 17.85
C THR A 276 3.71 -3.49 17.83
N ILE A 277 4.00 -2.94 16.65
CA ILE A 277 4.53 -1.58 16.47
C ILE A 277 3.58 -0.54 17.07
N CYS A 278 2.28 -0.68 16.87
CA CYS A 278 1.29 0.23 17.45
C CYS A 278 1.29 0.20 18.98
N LEU A 279 1.23 -0.99 19.57
CA LEU A 279 1.21 -1.15 21.03
C LEU A 279 2.49 -0.61 21.70
N GLU A 280 3.63 -0.75 21.03
CA GLU A 280 4.92 -0.22 21.52
C GLU A 280 5.00 1.31 21.51
N LYS A 281 4.15 1.98 20.73
CA LYS A 281 4.00 3.44 20.71
C LYS A 281 3.10 3.98 21.83
N LEU A 282 2.33 3.12 22.49
CA LEU A 282 1.43 3.52 23.57
C LEU A 282 2.17 3.68 24.90
N PRO A 283 1.64 4.50 25.83
CA PRO A 283 2.14 4.59 27.19
C PRO A 283 2.12 3.21 27.88
N ARG A 284 3.17 2.88 28.60
CA ARG A 284 3.31 1.60 29.32
C ARG A 284 2.40 1.54 30.55
N THR A 285 1.23 0.95 30.37
CA THR A 285 0.32 0.58 31.47
C THR A 285 0.31 -0.94 31.61
N ASP A 286 -0.21 -1.46 32.71
CA ASP A 286 -0.34 -2.91 32.93
C ASP A 286 -1.13 -3.61 31.82
N ASP A 287 -2.17 -2.97 31.31
CA ASP A 287 -3.00 -3.53 30.24
C ASP A 287 -2.26 -3.49 28.89
N VAL A 288 -1.56 -2.39 28.58
CA VAL A 288 -0.76 -2.30 27.36
C VAL A 288 0.39 -3.31 27.37
N GLU A 289 1.02 -3.54 28.51
CA GLU A 289 2.08 -4.55 28.61
C GLU A 289 1.56 -5.98 28.41
N LYS A 290 0.37 -6.30 28.92
CA LYS A 290 -0.28 -7.60 28.61
C LYS A 290 -0.62 -7.73 27.12
N GLU A 291 -1.15 -6.66 26.50
CA GLU A 291 -1.44 -6.64 25.05
C GLU A 291 -0.15 -6.80 24.21
N ILE A 292 0.98 -6.23 24.65
CA ILE A 292 2.28 -6.40 23.98
C ILE A 292 2.76 -7.86 24.09
N ILE A 293 2.64 -8.50 25.26
CA ILE A 293 2.96 -9.91 25.41
C ILE A 293 2.09 -10.73 24.45
N ASP A 294 0.78 -10.48 24.45
CA ASP A 294 -0.19 -11.17 23.61
C ASP A 294 0.13 -11.00 22.12
N ALA A 295 0.46 -9.77 21.67
CA ALA A 295 0.78 -9.48 20.30
C ALA A 295 2.03 -10.22 19.83
N ARG A 296 3.12 -10.10 20.57
CA ARG A 296 4.41 -10.71 20.22
C ARG A 296 4.37 -12.24 20.27
N VAL A 297 3.68 -12.81 21.25
CA VAL A 297 3.49 -14.27 21.31
C VAL A 297 2.62 -14.76 20.16
N THR A 298 1.54 -14.05 19.84
CA THR A 298 0.67 -14.42 18.69
C THR A 298 1.44 -14.32 17.38
N LEU A 299 2.27 -13.29 17.20
CA LEU A 299 3.14 -13.14 16.04
C LEU A 299 4.15 -14.30 15.94
N GLY A 300 4.79 -14.67 17.05
CA GLY A 300 5.69 -15.83 17.11
C GLY A 300 4.98 -17.14 16.72
N LEU A 301 3.72 -17.32 17.13
CA LEU A 301 2.92 -18.47 16.70
C LEU A 301 2.60 -18.43 15.20
N TYR A 302 2.38 -17.26 14.60
CA TYR A 302 2.19 -17.16 13.15
C TYR A 302 3.46 -17.53 12.38
N TYR A 303 4.62 -17.06 12.82
CA TYR A 303 5.91 -17.46 12.26
C TYR A 303 6.16 -18.97 12.38
N ASN A 304 5.81 -19.59 13.51
CA ASN A 304 5.91 -21.05 13.67
C ASN A 304 5.06 -21.81 12.68
N GLN A 305 3.85 -21.33 12.34
CA GLN A 305 2.97 -21.97 11.38
C GLN A 305 3.54 -22.03 9.95
N VAL A 306 4.45 -21.14 9.64
CA VAL A 306 5.16 -21.08 8.33
C VAL A 306 6.61 -21.59 8.43
N PHE A 307 6.95 -22.30 9.51
CA PHE A 307 8.29 -22.86 9.78
C PHE A 307 9.43 -21.83 9.84
N SER A 308 9.10 -20.56 10.12
CA SER A 308 10.08 -19.48 10.36
C SER A 308 10.45 -19.41 11.85
N HIS A 309 11.13 -20.44 12.33
CA HIS A 309 11.40 -20.64 13.77
C HIS A 309 12.36 -19.61 14.37
N VAL A 310 13.28 -19.06 13.57
CA VAL A 310 14.19 -17.99 14.00
C VAL A 310 13.40 -16.71 14.26
N GLU A 311 12.58 -16.29 13.31
CA GLU A 311 11.72 -15.11 13.42
C GLU A 311 10.70 -15.28 14.56
N ALA A 312 10.17 -16.49 14.73
CA ALA A 312 9.28 -16.81 15.84
C ALA A 312 9.93 -16.56 17.21
N LYS A 313 11.18 -17.02 17.38
CA LYS A 313 11.98 -16.80 18.59
C LYS A 313 12.30 -15.33 18.81
N GLU A 314 12.73 -14.61 17.78
CA GLU A 314 13.01 -13.18 17.86
C GLU A 314 11.76 -12.34 18.17
N ALA A 315 10.58 -12.74 17.69
CA ALA A 315 9.32 -12.08 18.00
C ALA A 315 9.00 -12.13 19.51
N VAL A 316 9.25 -13.24 20.20
CA VAL A 316 8.91 -13.42 21.63
C VAL A 316 10.01 -12.97 22.58
N LYS A 317 11.27 -12.93 22.15
CA LYS A 317 12.43 -12.58 22.97
C LYS A 317 12.28 -11.30 23.81
N PRO A 318 11.73 -10.18 23.29
CA PRO A 318 11.57 -8.96 24.07
C PRO A 318 10.60 -9.06 25.24
N VAL A 319 9.68 -10.03 25.22
CA VAL A 319 8.61 -10.16 26.23
C VAL A 319 8.79 -11.33 27.19
N ILE A 320 9.85 -12.13 27.05
CA ILE A 320 10.11 -13.30 27.93
C ILE A 320 10.15 -12.86 29.39
N LYS A 321 11.01 -11.88 29.71
CA LYS A 321 11.19 -11.40 31.08
C LYS A 321 9.87 -10.82 31.62
N LEU A 322 9.23 -10.00 30.88
CA LEU A 322 7.95 -9.35 31.24
C LEU A 322 6.85 -10.40 31.52
N ALA A 323 6.73 -11.43 30.67
CA ALA A 323 5.77 -12.50 30.85
C ALA A 323 6.03 -13.30 32.15
N LEU A 324 7.31 -13.57 32.48
CA LEU A 324 7.72 -14.25 33.70
C LEU A 324 7.45 -13.39 34.94
N GLU A 325 7.81 -12.11 34.95
CA GLU A 325 7.56 -11.17 36.04
C GLU A 325 6.05 -11.03 36.36
N ARG A 326 5.18 -11.15 35.34
CA ARG A 326 3.72 -11.07 35.48
C ARG A 326 3.05 -12.42 35.74
N ASP A 327 3.82 -13.51 35.84
CA ASP A 327 3.32 -14.89 35.95
C ASP A 327 2.19 -15.20 34.92
N TYR A 328 2.38 -14.71 33.65
CA TYR A 328 1.36 -14.89 32.60
C TYR A 328 1.46 -16.31 32.01
N LYS A 329 1.13 -17.31 32.83
CA LYS A 329 1.34 -18.73 32.60
C LYS A 329 1.02 -19.20 31.20
N ARG A 330 -0.19 -18.87 30.67
CA ARG A 330 -0.59 -19.28 29.33
C ARG A 330 0.38 -18.80 28.26
N ARG A 331 0.87 -17.56 28.37
CA ARG A 331 1.81 -16.99 27.37
C ARG A 331 3.23 -17.51 27.57
N ILE A 332 3.61 -17.83 28.81
CA ILE A 332 4.87 -18.49 29.11
C ILE A 332 4.93 -19.87 28.45
N SER A 333 3.85 -20.66 28.51
CA SER A 333 3.76 -21.96 27.81
C SER A 333 3.98 -21.79 26.30
N HIS A 334 3.31 -20.84 25.64
CA HIS A 334 3.51 -20.57 24.21
C HIS A 334 4.95 -20.11 23.91
N ILE A 335 5.53 -19.23 24.71
CA ILE A 335 6.93 -18.77 24.58
C ILE A 335 7.89 -19.95 24.64
N TYR A 336 7.68 -20.84 25.62
CA TYR A 336 8.51 -22.03 25.79
C TYR A 336 8.37 -22.99 24.61
N THR A 337 7.15 -23.20 24.08
CA THR A 337 6.97 -23.99 22.86
C THR A 337 7.74 -23.39 21.69
N ILE A 338 7.65 -22.07 21.46
CA ILE A 338 8.37 -21.38 20.37
C ILE A 338 9.90 -21.52 20.52
N ILE A 339 10.43 -21.32 21.74
CA ILE A 339 11.87 -21.44 21.99
C ILE A 339 12.32 -22.90 21.85
N GLY A 340 11.56 -23.84 22.39
CA GLY A 340 11.83 -25.27 22.29
C GLY A 340 11.86 -25.76 20.86
N THR A 341 10.88 -25.37 20.05
CA THR A 341 10.81 -25.70 18.62
C THR A 341 12.03 -25.15 17.85
N CYS A 342 12.39 -23.88 18.09
CA CYS A 342 13.56 -23.29 17.44
C CYS A 342 14.87 -23.98 17.88
N SER A 343 14.99 -24.36 19.17
CA SER A 343 16.16 -25.07 19.67
C SER A 343 16.26 -26.48 19.08
N PHE A 344 15.13 -27.14 18.83
CA PHE A 344 15.06 -28.46 18.20
C PHE A 344 15.42 -28.42 16.72
N GLU A 345 14.69 -27.60 15.95
CA GLU A 345 14.78 -27.60 14.47
C GLU A 345 15.98 -26.85 13.91
N ILE A 346 16.40 -25.77 14.56
CA ILE A 346 17.42 -24.85 14.04
C ILE A 346 18.76 -24.97 14.78
N GLU A 347 18.71 -25.01 16.15
CA GLU A 347 19.93 -24.97 16.94
C GLU A 347 20.53 -26.35 17.13
N GLY A 348 19.75 -27.46 16.99
CA GLY A 348 20.19 -28.82 17.27
C GLY A 348 20.51 -29.05 18.75
N ASP A 349 20.07 -28.16 19.66
CA ASP A 349 20.26 -28.24 21.10
C ASP A 349 19.08 -29.00 21.74
N TYR A 350 19.10 -30.31 21.58
CA TYR A 350 18.05 -31.18 22.09
C TYR A 350 17.82 -31.09 23.61
N PRO A 351 18.86 -31.06 24.47
CA PRO A 351 18.67 -30.91 25.89
C PRO A 351 17.92 -29.63 26.26
N LYS A 352 18.26 -28.52 25.62
CA LYS A 352 17.59 -27.24 25.79
C LYS A 352 16.15 -27.27 25.22
N ALA A 353 15.95 -27.87 24.07
CA ALA A 353 14.63 -28.03 23.45
C ALA A 353 13.68 -28.78 24.38
N PHE A 354 14.05 -29.96 24.88
CA PHE A 354 13.25 -30.75 25.80
C PHE A 354 12.95 -30.00 27.11
N LYS A 355 13.93 -29.31 27.69
CA LYS A 355 13.71 -28.49 28.89
C LYS A 355 12.59 -27.47 28.71
N TYR A 356 12.55 -26.74 27.54
CA TYR A 356 11.52 -25.76 27.27
C TYR A 356 10.17 -26.42 26.94
N LEU A 357 10.17 -27.48 26.16
CA LEU A 357 8.93 -28.18 25.75
C LEU A 357 8.25 -28.87 26.94
N GLU A 358 9.01 -29.54 27.81
CA GLU A 358 8.48 -30.11 29.06
C GLU A 358 7.93 -29.01 29.98
N GLY A 359 8.63 -27.89 30.09
CA GLY A 359 8.14 -26.73 30.83
C GLY A 359 6.83 -26.17 30.27
N ALA A 360 6.72 -26.11 28.95
CA ALA A 360 5.49 -25.70 28.24
C ALA A 360 4.34 -26.66 28.50
N LEU A 361 4.60 -27.97 28.39
CA LEU A 361 3.62 -29.03 28.62
C LEU A 361 3.09 -28.98 30.05
N LYS A 362 3.98 -28.92 31.05
CA LYS A 362 3.59 -28.84 32.45
C LYS A 362 2.66 -27.65 32.73
N ILE A 363 2.99 -26.46 32.19
CA ILE A 363 2.14 -25.27 32.38
C ILE A 363 0.79 -25.46 31.67
N ALA A 364 0.77 -26.04 30.47
CA ALA A 364 -0.45 -26.27 29.71
C ALA A 364 -1.36 -27.27 30.43
N GLU A 365 -0.81 -28.33 31.04
CA GLU A 365 -1.55 -29.31 31.86
C GLU A 365 -2.13 -28.64 33.11
N GLU A 366 -1.34 -27.82 33.84
CA GLU A 366 -1.84 -27.06 34.99
C GLU A 366 -3.03 -26.14 34.61
N LEU A 367 -3.04 -25.59 33.40
CA LEU A 367 -4.09 -24.72 32.91
C LEU A 367 -5.26 -25.46 32.21
N HIS A 368 -5.17 -26.79 32.10
CA HIS A 368 -6.10 -27.60 31.31
C HIS A 368 -6.26 -27.12 29.85
N ASP A 369 -5.18 -26.57 29.26
CA ASP A 369 -5.16 -26.09 27.88
C ASP A 369 -4.70 -27.21 26.93
N ASN A 370 -5.68 -28.00 26.48
CA ASN A 370 -5.46 -29.17 25.61
C ASN A 370 -4.72 -28.79 24.30
N VAL A 371 -4.96 -27.58 23.76
CA VAL A 371 -4.33 -27.15 22.50
C VAL A 371 -2.83 -26.90 22.71
N SER A 372 -2.48 -26.20 23.79
CA SER A 372 -1.08 -25.96 24.14
C SER A 372 -0.37 -27.24 24.58
N SER A 373 -1.06 -28.14 25.29
CA SER A 373 -0.54 -29.47 25.65
C SER A 373 -0.22 -30.30 24.42
N TRP A 374 -1.14 -30.38 23.48
CA TRP A 374 -0.90 -31.08 22.21
C TRP A 374 0.27 -30.48 21.43
N ALA A 375 0.34 -29.14 21.31
CA ALA A 375 1.42 -28.47 20.61
C ALA A 375 2.80 -28.75 21.21
N ALA A 376 2.92 -28.78 22.54
CA ALA A 376 4.18 -29.11 23.22
C ALA A 376 4.53 -30.61 23.09
N SER A 377 3.54 -31.51 23.29
CA SER A 377 3.73 -32.97 23.20
C SER A 377 4.15 -33.42 21.80
N HIS A 378 3.64 -32.78 20.75
CA HIS A 378 3.99 -33.10 19.37
C HIS A 378 5.49 -33.03 19.09
N TRP A 379 6.22 -32.17 19.80
CA TRP A 379 7.66 -31.99 19.64
C TRP A 379 8.50 -32.82 20.62
N ILE A 380 7.87 -33.41 21.62
CA ILE A 380 8.57 -34.26 22.61
C ILE A 380 8.56 -35.73 22.16
N GLY A 381 7.53 -36.19 21.51
CA GLY A 381 7.36 -37.57 21.15
C GLY A 381 6.56 -37.83 19.92
#